data_536b0b38ad1c73359f98ec0a6fb67efd
#
_entry.id   536b0b38ad1c73359f98ec0a6fb67efd
#
_cell.length_a   1.000
_cell.length_b   1.000
_cell.length_c   1.000
_cell.angle_alpha   90.00
_cell.angle_beta   90.00
_cell.angle_gamma   90.00
#
_symmetry.space_group_name_H-M   'P 1'
#
loop_
_entity.id
_entity.type
_entity.pdbx_description
1 polymer ?
#
loop_
_entity_poly.entity_id
_entity_poly.type
_entity_poly.pdbx_seq_one_letter_code
_entity_poly.pdbx_strand_id
1 'polypeptide(L)'
;MQELCTKIAKEAGTAYRGTDGAARSMLPIDKDDLQDIKDVINDGIRSFISDSPPQGWQWRKRILSVSTCGPAVEGVATAAEETSITDLTLADTYTVDDEINGYWVYILTGTGAGSYAQVATYTVTTGVITVAAWLTDNGNPGGTTPAATDTFVITKYETIAGDVGRYPLPEYFGGEVNGVPSYQKNSSNCGELRWVTESDIRRLRQMSVSTGDAYLLAIRQYEPKSGLSPKRRFELLVYPDPVDDAIIEFPYTLTFNKLDIESGVATGVTVGSYILADSTRDEADDYFNGWGLSIISGTGKTQSALVDSYVAATGSFTFTDSTWFATDPDTTSVYIVEPPNNLHPAGQKFDQAVLSACMAKAEQKFENIQAGHVEEYLQKDLPQAWKADGRTNLHAVIKAKPIPRPRNFTFLGKVQ
;
A
#
# COMPACT_ATOMS: atom_id res chain seq x y z
N MET A 1 15.12 0.74 -6.12
CA MET A 1 15.50 -0.67 -6.40
C MET A 1 16.58 -0.77 -7.46
N GLN A 2 16.40 -0.18 -8.63
CA GLN A 2 17.34 -0.27 -9.78
C GLN A 2 18.83 -0.04 -9.44
N GLU A 3 19.15 0.98 -8.63
CA GLU A 3 20.53 1.28 -8.25
C GLU A 3 21.16 0.18 -7.39
N LEU A 4 20.41 -0.39 -6.44
CA LEU A 4 20.86 -1.51 -5.61
C LEU A 4 21.12 -2.74 -6.48
N CYS A 5 20.16 -3.11 -7.35
CA CYS A 5 20.31 -4.22 -8.28
C CYS A 5 21.56 -4.06 -9.16
N THR A 6 21.77 -2.86 -9.73
CA THR A 6 22.94 -2.62 -10.59
C THR A 6 24.27 -2.76 -9.83
N LYS A 7 24.35 -2.30 -8.58
CA LYS A 7 25.54 -2.43 -7.75
C LYS A 7 25.84 -3.89 -7.40
N ILE A 8 24.80 -4.62 -6.99
CA ILE A 8 24.94 -6.04 -6.61
C ILE A 8 25.23 -6.92 -7.84
N ALA A 9 24.56 -6.65 -8.98
CA ALA A 9 24.85 -7.35 -10.24
C ALA A 9 26.30 -7.18 -10.71
N LYS A 10 26.89 -6.02 -10.44
CA LYS A 10 28.33 -5.79 -10.73
C LYS A 10 29.22 -6.66 -9.86
N GLU A 11 28.92 -6.73 -8.58
CA GLU A 11 29.68 -7.53 -7.63
C GLU A 11 29.54 -9.02 -7.94
N ALA A 12 28.33 -9.47 -8.24
CA ALA A 12 28.06 -10.86 -8.64
C ALA A 12 28.61 -11.23 -10.05
N GLY A 13 29.06 -10.24 -10.83
CA GLY A 13 29.53 -10.47 -12.20
C GLY A 13 28.44 -10.74 -13.25
N THR A 14 27.17 -10.62 -12.89
CA THR A 14 26.00 -10.89 -13.75
C THR A 14 25.43 -9.66 -14.43
N ALA A 15 26.05 -8.47 -14.22
CA ALA A 15 25.56 -7.21 -14.78
C ALA A 15 25.61 -7.19 -16.32
N TYR A 16 24.48 -6.94 -16.95
CA TYR A 16 24.38 -6.69 -18.38
C TYR A 16 25.08 -5.40 -18.77
N ARG A 17 25.83 -5.39 -19.88
CA ARG A 17 26.63 -4.23 -20.31
C ARG A 17 26.12 -3.53 -21.56
N GLY A 18 25.00 -3.96 -22.13
CA GLY A 18 24.47 -3.42 -23.38
C GLY A 18 25.24 -3.87 -24.62
N THR A 19 24.63 -3.71 -25.78
CA THR A 19 25.22 -4.02 -27.10
C THR A 19 25.85 -2.81 -27.78
N ASP A 20 25.59 -1.62 -27.31
CA ASP A 20 25.97 -0.34 -27.89
C ASP A 20 27.33 0.19 -27.40
N GLY A 21 28.13 -0.64 -26.72
CA GLY A 21 29.46 -0.27 -26.22
C GLY A 21 29.42 0.73 -25.05
N ALA A 22 28.25 1.11 -24.56
CA ALA A 22 28.11 1.96 -23.39
C ALA A 22 28.61 1.22 -22.15
N ALA A 23 29.67 1.71 -21.53
CA ALA A 23 30.37 1.12 -20.41
C ALA A 23 29.54 1.09 -19.08
N ARG A 24 28.24 1.26 -19.15
CA ARG A 24 27.38 1.24 -17.97
C ARG A 24 26.82 -0.16 -17.74
N SER A 25 27.14 -0.72 -16.59
CA SER A 25 26.49 -1.95 -16.14
C SER A 25 25.01 -1.69 -15.89
N MET A 26 24.19 -2.61 -16.34
CA MET A 26 22.73 -2.58 -16.19
C MET A 26 22.28 -3.80 -15.40
N LEU A 27 20.99 -3.88 -15.11
CA LEU A 27 20.39 -5.07 -14.53
C LEU A 27 20.62 -6.30 -15.41
N PRO A 28 20.70 -7.50 -14.82
CA PRO A 28 20.66 -8.72 -15.59
C PRO A 28 19.38 -8.79 -16.43
N ILE A 29 19.50 -9.33 -17.63
CA ILE A 29 18.36 -9.66 -18.50
C ILE A 29 17.87 -11.07 -18.19
N ASP A 30 18.79 -11.94 -17.76
CA ASP A 30 18.45 -13.29 -17.34
C ASP A 30 17.56 -13.24 -16.10
N LYS A 31 16.43 -13.96 -16.15
CA LYS A 31 15.42 -13.96 -15.08
C LYS A 31 15.93 -14.59 -13.80
N ASP A 32 16.73 -15.66 -13.90
CA ASP A 32 17.25 -16.39 -12.73
C ASP A 32 18.27 -15.53 -12.00
N ASP A 33 19.21 -14.91 -12.75
CA ASP A 33 20.18 -13.96 -12.20
C ASP A 33 19.50 -12.75 -11.55
N LEU A 34 18.47 -12.20 -12.18
CA LEU A 34 17.71 -11.09 -11.63
C LEU A 34 16.96 -11.48 -10.36
N GLN A 35 16.34 -12.67 -10.35
CA GLN A 35 15.64 -13.17 -9.16
C GLN A 35 16.59 -13.37 -8.00
N ASP A 36 17.77 -13.94 -8.23
CA ASP A 36 18.81 -14.11 -7.22
C ASP A 36 19.24 -12.77 -6.61
N ILE A 37 19.40 -11.74 -7.44
CA ILE A 37 19.74 -10.40 -6.98
C ILE A 37 18.58 -9.77 -6.18
N LYS A 38 17.34 -9.92 -6.64
CA LYS A 38 16.16 -9.45 -5.90
C LYS A 38 16.08 -10.08 -4.51
N ASP A 39 16.33 -11.38 -4.41
CA ASP A 39 16.31 -12.10 -3.14
C ASP A 39 17.42 -11.60 -2.19
N VAL A 40 18.64 -11.41 -2.70
CA VAL A 40 19.75 -10.84 -1.93
C VAL A 40 19.41 -9.45 -1.40
N ILE A 41 18.83 -8.59 -2.21
CA ILE A 41 18.45 -7.23 -1.80
C ILE A 41 17.39 -7.27 -0.72
N ASN A 42 16.33 -8.04 -0.94
CA ASN A 42 15.24 -8.14 0.03
C ASN A 42 15.71 -8.74 1.35
N ASP A 43 16.60 -9.73 1.32
CA ASP A 43 17.20 -10.31 2.51
C ASP A 43 18.18 -9.35 3.21
N GLY A 44 18.92 -8.56 2.45
CA GLY A 44 19.78 -7.49 3.00
C GLY A 44 18.96 -6.42 3.73
N ILE A 45 17.86 -5.97 3.12
CA ILE A 45 16.96 -5.00 3.74
C ILE A 45 16.31 -5.58 5.00
N ARG A 46 15.88 -6.85 4.97
CA ARG A 46 15.34 -7.53 6.15
C ARG A 46 16.37 -7.65 7.28
N SER A 47 17.63 -7.99 6.94
CA SER A 47 18.74 -8.00 7.91
C SER A 47 18.92 -6.61 8.52
N PHE A 48 19.02 -5.55 7.72
CA PHE A 48 19.13 -4.17 8.22
C PHE A 48 17.98 -3.80 9.15
N ILE A 49 16.75 -4.18 8.83
CA ILE A 49 15.58 -3.91 9.67
C ILE A 49 15.64 -4.68 10.99
N SER A 50 16.08 -5.96 10.96
CA SER A 50 16.17 -6.82 12.15
C SER A 50 17.32 -6.40 13.08
N ASP A 51 18.42 -5.88 12.52
CA ASP A 51 19.60 -5.40 13.27
C ASP A 51 19.32 -4.02 13.88
N SER A 52 18.16 -3.88 14.50
CA SER A 52 17.73 -2.64 15.13
C SER A 52 18.51 -2.34 16.42
N PRO A 53 18.67 -1.06 16.79
CA PRO A 53 19.19 -0.71 18.12
C PRO A 53 18.24 -1.22 19.23
N PRO A 54 18.70 -1.34 20.49
CA PRO A 54 17.87 -1.88 21.58
C PRO A 54 16.51 -1.21 21.79
N GLN A 55 16.41 0.08 21.47
CA GLN A 55 15.14 0.82 21.52
C GLN A 55 14.27 0.67 20.27
N GLY A 56 14.68 -0.14 19.31
CA GLY A 56 14.10 -0.26 17.98
C GLY A 56 14.37 0.96 17.10
N TRP A 57 14.19 0.80 15.79
CA TRP A 57 14.35 1.89 14.83
C TRP A 57 13.30 2.98 15.03
N GLN A 58 13.72 4.24 15.23
CA GLN A 58 12.80 5.37 15.40
C GLN A 58 12.11 5.75 14.09
N TRP A 59 12.79 5.62 12.95
CA TRP A 59 12.22 5.89 11.64
C TRP A 59 11.04 4.96 11.28
N ARG A 60 10.96 3.78 11.89
CA ARG A 60 9.85 2.84 11.72
C ARG A 60 8.59 3.25 12.50
N LYS A 61 8.74 4.06 13.54
CA LYS A 61 7.61 4.51 14.35
C LYS A 61 6.88 5.64 13.62
N ARG A 62 5.64 5.39 13.26
CA ARG A 62 4.78 6.31 12.50
C ARG A 62 3.47 6.49 13.23
N ILE A 63 2.73 7.55 12.88
CA ILE A 63 1.35 7.74 13.31
C ILE A 63 0.48 7.42 12.10
N LEU A 64 -0.50 6.55 12.29
CA LEU A 64 -1.51 6.24 11.31
C LEU A 64 -2.79 6.95 11.67
N SER A 65 -3.41 7.60 10.69
CA SER A 65 -4.74 8.21 10.80
C SER A 65 -5.71 7.35 10.00
N VAL A 66 -6.73 6.85 10.65
CA VAL A 66 -7.81 6.06 10.04
C VAL A 66 -9.09 6.86 10.13
N SER A 67 -9.70 7.15 8.97
CA SER A 67 -11.00 7.81 8.90
C SER A 67 -12.10 6.78 9.12
N THR A 68 -12.96 7.02 10.10
CA THR A 68 -14.15 6.24 10.37
C THR A 68 -15.38 7.03 9.92
N CYS A 69 -16.41 6.34 9.44
CA CYS A 69 -17.65 6.96 8.96
C CYS A 69 -18.84 6.56 9.83
N GLY A 70 -19.85 7.43 9.84
CA GLY A 70 -21.14 7.15 10.38
C GLY A 70 -21.87 6.01 9.64
N PRO A 71 -23.18 5.80 9.94
CA PRO A 71 -23.94 4.69 9.42
C PRO A 71 -23.87 4.59 7.88
N ALA A 72 -23.74 3.37 7.40
CA ALA A 72 -23.83 3.09 5.98
C ALA A 72 -25.26 3.23 5.46
N VAL A 73 -25.43 3.60 4.20
CA VAL A 73 -26.73 3.67 3.52
C VAL A 73 -26.94 2.40 2.72
N GLU A 74 -28.01 1.68 3.02
CA GLU A 74 -28.37 0.44 2.32
C GLU A 74 -29.27 0.75 1.14
N GLY A 75 -29.13 -0.03 0.05
CA GLY A 75 -29.96 0.06 -1.15
C GLY A 75 -30.14 -1.28 -1.83
N VAL A 76 -31.08 -1.30 -2.79
CA VAL A 76 -31.33 -2.47 -3.65
C VAL A 76 -31.26 -1.99 -5.10
N ALA A 77 -30.38 -2.62 -5.89
CA ALA A 77 -30.23 -2.29 -7.30
C ALA A 77 -31.53 -2.59 -8.07
N THR A 78 -32.15 -1.57 -8.66
CA THR A 78 -33.31 -1.74 -9.54
C THR A 78 -32.89 -2.08 -10.98
N ALA A 79 -31.69 -1.63 -11.36
CA ALA A 79 -30.99 -1.99 -12.59
C ALA A 79 -29.48 -1.94 -12.35
N ALA A 80 -28.74 -2.67 -13.16
CA ALA A 80 -27.27 -2.65 -13.12
C ALA A 80 -26.70 -2.88 -14.52
N GLU A 81 -25.56 -2.26 -14.79
CA GLU A 81 -24.76 -2.39 -16.01
C GLU A 81 -23.30 -2.67 -15.62
N GLU A 82 -22.43 -2.85 -16.58
CA GLU A 82 -21.03 -3.21 -16.37
C GLU A 82 -20.30 -2.30 -15.37
N THR A 83 -20.60 -1.00 -15.40
CA THR A 83 -19.96 0.03 -14.56
C THR A 83 -20.96 0.87 -13.78
N SER A 84 -22.21 0.43 -13.64
CA SER A 84 -23.20 1.21 -12.91
C SER A 84 -24.23 0.36 -12.18
N ILE A 85 -24.82 0.94 -11.14
CA ILE A 85 -26.03 0.46 -10.46
C ILE A 85 -27.03 1.60 -10.34
N THR A 86 -28.31 1.25 -10.33
CA THR A 86 -29.41 2.23 -10.21
C THR A 86 -30.26 1.89 -9.00
N ASP A 87 -30.52 2.89 -8.17
CA ASP A 87 -31.52 2.84 -7.10
C ASP A 87 -32.15 4.21 -6.89
N LEU A 88 -33.40 4.36 -7.30
CA LEU A 88 -34.12 5.62 -7.18
C LEU A 88 -34.40 6.06 -5.74
N THR A 89 -34.36 5.11 -4.78
CA THR A 89 -34.61 5.44 -3.36
C THR A 89 -33.46 6.21 -2.73
N LEU A 90 -32.26 6.18 -3.34
CA LEU A 90 -31.12 6.97 -2.88
C LEU A 90 -31.35 8.48 -2.93
N ALA A 91 -32.25 8.95 -3.83
CA ALA A 91 -32.63 10.36 -3.91
C ALA A 91 -33.31 10.89 -2.63
N ASP A 92 -33.86 10.01 -1.79
CA ASP A 92 -34.42 10.39 -0.49
C ASP A 92 -33.32 10.73 0.54
N THR A 93 -32.12 10.21 0.34
CA THR A 93 -30.96 10.41 1.24
C THR A 93 -29.95 11.39 0.66
N TYR A 94 -29.63 11.25 -0.63
CA TYR A 94 -28.66 12.09 -1.34
C TYR A 94 -29.39 12.94 -2.38
N THR A 95 -29.45 14.23 -2.11
CA THR A 95 -30.33 15.16 -2.84
C THR A 95 -29.64 15.99 -3.91
N VAL A 96 -28.33 15.85 -4.03
CA VAL A 96 -27.49 16.60 -4.97
C VAL A 96 -26.73 15.65 -5.88
N ASP A 97 -26.60 16.01 -7.16
CA ASP A 97 -25.73 15.28 -8.08
C ASP A 97 -24.30 15.27 -7.55
N ASP A 98 -23.64 14.15 -7.73
CA ASP A 98 -22.24 13.93 -7.30
C ASP A 98 -21.97 14.06 -5.79
N GLU A 99 -23.00 14.08 -4.94
CA GLU A 99 -22.86 14.19 -3.49
C GLU A 99 -22.04 13.08 -2.88
N ILE A 100 -22.11 11.88 -3.46
CA ILE A 100 -21.40 10.68 -2.98
C ILE A 100 -20.14 10.34 -3.81
N ASN A 101 -19.64 11.26 -4.61
CA ASN A 101 -18.39 11.04 -5.33
C ASN A 101 -17.25 10.73 -4.36
N GLY A 102 -16.51 9.67 -4.67
CA GLY A 102 -15.44 9.18 -3.81
C GLY A 102 -15.88 8.28 -2.65
N TYR A 103 -17.19 8.10 -2.43
CA TYR A 103 -17.70 7.12 -1.47
C TYR A 103 -17.48 5.71 -2.02
N TRP A 104 -17.68 4.72 -1.18
CA TRP A 104 -17.49 3.32 -1.51
C TRP A 104 -18.83 2.59 -1.54
N VAL A 105 -19.04 1.78 -2.57
CA VAL A 105 -20.22 0.92 -2.71
C VAL A 105 -19.79 -0.54 -2.65
N TYR A 106 -20.49 -1.35 -1.85
CA TYR A 106 -20.23 -2.78 -1.62
C TYR A 106 -21.47 -3.58 -1.96
N ILE A 107 -21.34 -4.60 -2.77
CA ILE A 107 -22.44 -5.51 -3.09
C ILE A 107 -22.46 -6.62 -2.05
N LEU A 108 -23.55 -6.68 -1.28
CA LEU A 108 -23.68 -7.60 -0.15
C LEU A 108 -24.24 -8.96 -0.57
N THR A 109 -25.26 -8.95 -1.43
CA THR A 109 -25.97 -10.19 -1.86
C THR A 109 -26.23 -10.15 -3.35
N GLY A 110 -26.54 -11.30 -3.94
CA GLY A 110 -26.89 -11.46 -5.34
C GLY A 110 -25.69 -11.85 -6.22
N THR A 111 -25.79 -11.52 -7.51
CA THR A 111 -24.78 -11.91 -8.51
C THR A 111 -23.42 -11.25 -8.27
N GLY A 112 -23.44 -9.96 -7.93
CA GLY A 112 -22.21 -9.19 -7.68
C GLY A 112 -21.67 -9.31 -6.26
N ALA A 113 -22.19 -10.21 -5.42
CA ALA A 113 -21.83 -10.31 -4.00
C ALA A 113 -20.31 -10.42 -3.76
N GLY A 114 -19.79 -9.54 -2.91
CA GLY A 114 -18.35 -9.43 -2.61
C GLY A 114 -17.59 -8.46 -3.50
N SER A 115 -18.19 -7.97 -4.59
CA SER A 115 -17.61 -6.89 -5.39
C SER A 115 -17.83 -5.54 -4.72
N TYR A 116 -16.88 -4.62 -4.89
CA TYR A 116 -16.99 -3.26 -4.39
C TYR A 116 -16.29 -2.28 -5.33
N ALA A 117 -16.61 -1.00 -5.20
CA ALA A 117 -15.98 0.02 -6.02
C ALA A 117 -16.07 1.40 -5.36
N GLN A 118 -15.22 2.32 -5.82
CA GLN A 118 -15.35 3.73 -5.47
C GLN A 118 -16.29 4.40 -6.47
N VAL A 119 -17.24 5.21 -5.95
CA VAL A 119 -18.20 5.95 -6.75
C VAL A 119 -17.48 7.05 -7.53
N ALA A 120 -17.63 7.04 -8.84
CA ALA A 120 -17.09 8.05 -9.74
C ALA A 120 -18.07 9.20 -9.95
N THR A 121 -19.36 8.90 -10.21
CA THR A 121 -20.42 9.90 -10.34
C THR A 121 -21.73 9.38 -9.75
N TYR A 122 -22.61 10.31 -9.38
CA TYR A 122 -23.96 10.02 -8.93
C TYR A 122 -24.94 11.02 -9.54
N THR A 123 -26.05 10.51 -10.07
CA THR A 123 -27.11 11.35 -10.64
C THR A 123 -28.41 11.19 -9.85
N VAL A 124 -28.80 12.21 -9.11
CA VAL A 124 -29.95 12.19 -8.19
C VAL A 124 -31.26 11.88 -8.90
N THR A 125 -31.50 12.46 -10.10
CA THR A 125 -32.76 12.31 -10.82
C THR A 125 -33.03 10.89 -11.33
N THR A 126 -31.98 10.09 -11.54
CA THR A 126 -32.08 8.73 -12.05
C THR A 126 -31.63 7.69 -11.01
N GLY A 127 -31.07 8.12 -9.88
CA GLY A 127 -30.51 7.24 -8.86
C GLY A 127 -29.34 6.38 -9.36
N VAL A 128 -28.64 6.82 -10.42
CA VAL A 128 -27.54 6.08 -11.03
C VAL A 128 -26.23 6.42 -10.34
N ILE A 129 -25.56 5.38 -9.86
CA ILE A 129 -24.17 5.42 -9.38
C ILE A 129 -23.30 4.83 -10.48
N THR A 130 -22.25 5.53 -10.92
CA THR A 130 -21.24 4.98 -11.83
C THR A 130 -19.92 4.75 -11.09
N VAL A 131 -19.21 3.73 -11.52
CA VAL A 131 -17.90 3.35 -11.00
C VAL A 131 -16.90 3.15 -12.14
N ALA A 132 -15.61 3.25 -11.87
CA ALA A 132 -14.59 3.00 -12.89
C ALA A 132 -14.50 1.51 -13.26
N ALA A 133 -14.48 0.65 -12.24
CA ALA A 133 -14.50 -0.81 -12.37
C ALA A 133 -14.92 -1.41 -11.04
N TRP A 134 -15.54 -2.59 -11.09
CA TRP A 134 -15.80 -3.39 -9.89
C TRP A 134 -14.51 -4.11 -9.48
N LEU A 135 -14.21 -4.04 -8.20
CA LEU A 135 -13.06 -4.69 -7.59
C LEU A 135 -13.49 -5.99 -6.90
N THR A 136 -12.60 -6.97 -6.88
CA THR A 136 -12.74 -8.17 -6.05
C THR A 136 -12.49 -7.82 -4.58
N ASP A 137 -12.85 -8.69 -3.67
CA ASP A 137 -12.56 -8.54 -2.23
C ASP A 137 -11.06 -8.45 -1.89
N ASN A 138 -10.18 -8.75 -2.86
CA ASN A 138 -8.73 -8.52 -2.79
C ASN A 138 -8.30 -7.12 -3.24
N GLY A 139 -9.22 -6.30 -3.76
CA GLY A 139 -8.91 -4.98 -4.30
C GLY A 139 -8.35 -4.97 -5.71
N ASN A 140 -8.36 -6.11 -6.40
CA ASN A 140 -7.95 -6.18 -7.81
C ASN A 140 -9.15 -5.93 -8.74
N PRO A 141 -8.94 -5.37 -9.93
CA PRO A 141 -9.97 -5.32 -10.98
C PRO A 141 -10.51 -6.73 -11.30
N GLY A 142 -11.71 -6.80 -11.83
CA GLY A 142 -12.35 -8.06 -12.19
C GLY A 142 -13.40 -8.54 -11.17
N GLY A 143 -13.91 -7.64 -10.35
CA GLY A 143 -15.12 -7.90 -9.55
C GLY A 143 -16.31 -8.25 -10.45
N THR A 144 -17.21 -9.10 -9.95
CA THR A 144 -18.40 -9.50 -10.69
C THR A 144 -19.37 -8.31 -10.82
N THR A 145 -19.84 -8.05 -12.04
CA THR A 145 -20.85 -7.03 -12.31
C THR A 145 -22.13 -7.34 -11.53
N PRO A 146 -22.67 -6.37 -10.78
CA PRO A 146 -23.95 -6.53 -10.09
C PRO A 146 -25.11 -6.78 -11.06
N ALA A 147 -26.21 -7.28 -10.52
CA ALA A 147 -27.47 -7.46 -11.25
C ALA A 147 -28.62 -6.69 -10.55
N ALA A 148 -29.73 -6.54 -11.25
CA ALA A 148 -30.96 -6.06 -10.61
C ALA A 148 -31.33 -7.00 -9.45
N THR A 149 -31.81 -6.42 -8.34
CA THR A 149 -32.13 -7.08 -7.07
C THR A 149 -30.94 -7.37 -6.14
N ASP A 150 -29.70 -7.10 -6.56
CA ASP A 150 -28.55 -7.18 -5.66
C ASP A 150 -28.69 -6.11 -4.58
N THR A 151 -28.41 -6.49 -3.33
CA THR A 151 -28.38 -5.51 -2.25
C THR A 151 -26.97 -4.94 -2.12
N PHE A 152 -26.91 -3.65 -1.86
CA PHE A 152 -25.64 -2.95 -1.69
C PHE A 152 -25.66 -2.00 -0.51
N VAL A 153 -24.49 -1.53 -0.12
CA VAL A 153 -24.31 -0.55 0.94
C VAL A 153 -23.29 0.50 0.49
N ILE A 154 -23.55 1.75 0.86
CA ILE A 154 -22.67 2.88 0.58
C ILE A 154 -22.05 3.37 1.87
N THR A 155 -20.73 3.52 1.89
CA THR A 155 -19.97 4.09 3.02
C THR A 155 -19.12 5.26 2.55
N LYS A 156 -18.92 6.24 3.39
CA LYS A 156 -18.15 7.44 3.05
C LYS A 156 -16.65 7.15 2.89
N TYR A 157 -16.11 6.27 3.71
CA TYR A 157 -14.71 5.84 3.65
C TYR A 157 -14.63 4.34 3.36
N GLU A 158 -13.48 3.89 2.92
CA GLU A 158 -13.25 2.48 2.67
C GLU A 158 -13.43 1.66 3.95
N THR A 159 -14.24 0.62 3.87
CA THR A 159 -14.54 -0.31 4.95
C THR A 159 -14.30 -1.75 4.48
N ILE A 160 -14.37 -2.70 5.37
CA ILE A 160 -14.33 -4.11 4.99
C ILE A 160 -15.76 -4.61 4.77
N ALA A 161 -16.07 -4.94 3.52
CA ALA A 161 -17.38 -5.48 3.13
C ALA A 161 -18.57 -4.60 3.53
N GLY A 162 -18.40 -3.27 3.56
CA GLY A 162 -19.46 -2.34 3.93
C GLY A 162 -19.75 -2.24 5.44
N ASP A 163 -18.99 -2.91 6.30
CA ASP A 163 -19.15 -2.87 7.76
C ASP A 163 -18.44 -1.64 8.35
N VAL A 164 -19.20 -0.66 8.81
CA VAL A 164 -18.69 0.60 9.38
C VAL A 164 -17.92 0.45 10.70
N GLY A 165 -17.88 -0.74 11.24
CA GLY A 165 -17.02 -1.06 12.38
C GLY A 165 -15.69 -1.72 11.97
N ARG A 166 -15.36 -1.82 10.66
CA ARG A 166 -14.20 -2.52 10.14
C ARG A 166 -13.52 -1.72 9.04
N TYR A 167 -12.26 -1.32 9.28
CA TYR A 167 -11.50 -0.47 8.37
C TYR A 167 -10.22 -1.15 7.93
N PRO A 168 -9.87 -1.14 6.62
CA PRO A 168 -8.62 -1.71 6.14
C PRO A 168 -7.43 -0.87 6.63
N LEU A 169 -6.36 -1.52 7.02
CA LEU A 169 -5.09 -0.89 7.33
C LEU A 169 -4.14 -0.99 6.14
N PRO A 170 -3.22 -0.01 5.97
CA PRO A 170 -2.28 -0.01 4.87
C PRO A 170 -1.39 -1.26 4.85
N GLU A 171 -0.95 -1.68 3.67
CA GLU A 171 -0.08 -2.85 3.50
C GLU A 171 1.22 -2.77 4.29
N TYR A 172 1.74 -1.55 4.48
CA TYR A 172 2.95 -1.30 5.27
C TYR A 172 2.71 -1.30 6.79
N PHE A 173 1.50 -1.58 7.25
CA PHE A 173 1.22 -1.75 8.66
C PHE A 173 1.81 -3.08 9.16
N GLY A 174 2.73 -3.00 10.11
CA GLY A 174 3.49 -4.17 10.59
C GLY A 174 2.78 -5.06 11.60
N GLY A 175 1.53 -4.79 11.94
CA GLY A 175 0.78 -5.54 12.96
C GLY A 175 1.08 -5.12 14.40
N GLU A 176 2.00 -4.18 14.62
CA GLU A 176 2.41 -3.72 15.95
C GLU A 176 1.93 -2.29 16.21
N VAL A 177 1.29 -2.09 17.33
CA VAL A 177 0.87 -0.78 17.85
C VAL A 177 1.72 -0.41 19.05
N ASN A 178 2.28 0.79 19.04
CA ASN A 178 3.28 1.23 20.03
C ASN A 178 2.78 2.34 20.96
N GLY A 179 1.48 2.41 21.23
CA GLY A 179 0.96 3.46 22.12
C GLY A 179 -0.55 3.51 22.22
N VAL A 180 -1.02 4.57 22.85
CA VAL A 180 -2.44 4.80 23.09
C VAL A 180 -3.07 5.44 21.85
N PRO A 181 -4.23 4.95 21.39
CA PRO A 181 -4.98 5.59 20.33
C PRO A 181 -5.66 6.86 20.83
N SER A 182 -5.90 7.79 19.94
CA SER A 182 -6.61 9.03 20.24
C SER A 182 -7.46 9.47 19.06
N TYR A 183 -8.51 10.21 19.32
CA TYR A 183 -9.18 10.96 18.29
C TYR A 183 -8.30 12.13 17.83
N GLN A 184 -8.39 12.47 16.55
CA GLN A 184 -7.71 13.65 16.02
C GLN A 184 -8.20 14.92 16.72
N LYS A 185 -7.32 15.87 16.88
CA LYS A 185 -7.66 17.19 17.42
C LYS A 185 -8.82 17.82 16.63
N ASN A 186 -9.78 18.38 17.36
CA ASN A 186 -11.03 18.98 16.86
C ASN A 186 -12.08 17.94 16.35
N SER A 187 -11.93 16.68 16.69
CA SER A 187 -13.05 15.74 16.56
C SER A 187 -14.19 16.14 17.50
N SER A 188 -15.43 15.93 17.07
CA SER A 188 -16.61 16.05 17.96
C SER A 188 -16.60 14.99 19.04
N ASN A 189 -15.93 13.86 18.79
CA ASN A 189 -15.80 12.73 19.69
C ASN A 189 -14.67 12.98 20.70
N CYS A 190 -14.97 12.89 21.98
CA CYS A 190 -14.03 13.17 23.08
C CYS A 190 -13.76 11.97 23.99
N GLY A 191 -14.16 10.76 23.57
CA GLY A 191 -14.00 9.55 24.37
C GLY A 191 -12.55 9.06 24.47
N GLU A 192 -12.23 8.37 25.55
CA GLU A 192 -10.95 7.66 25.70
C GLU A 192 -10.99 6.38 24.88
N LEU A 193 -10.10 6.25 23.89
CA LEU A 193 -9.95 5.05 23.09
C LEU A 193 -9.04 4.05 23.80
N ARG A 194 -9.41 2.76 23.76
CA ARG A 194 -8.66 1.67 24.40
C ARG A 194 -8.45 0.50 23.45
N TRP A 195 -7.25 -0.05 23.48
CA TRP A 195 -6.96 -1.31 22.82
C TRP A 195 -7.52 -2.48 23.62
N VAL A 196 -8.22 -3.37 22.93
CA VAL A 196 -8.76 -4.63 23.48
C VAL A 196 -8.43 -5.78 22.53
N THR A 197 -8.75 -7.00 22.93
CA THR A 197 -8.58 -8.16 22.04
C THR A 197 -9.69 -8.22 20.98
N GLU A 198 -9.39 -8.79 19.81
CA GLU A 198 -10.41 -9.05 18.79
C GLU A 198 -11.61 -9.83 19.35
N SER A 199 -11.31 -10.83 20.17
CA SER A 199 -12.35 -11.67 20.81
C SER A 199 -13.31 -10.88 21.70
N ASP A 200 -12.84 -9.82 22.36
CA ASP A 200 -13.72 -8.96 23.18
C ASP A 200 -14.71 -8.19 22.30
N ILE A 201 -14.23 -7.57 21.22
CA ILE A 201 -15.10 -6.86 20.27
C ILE A 201 -16.09 -7.83 19.62
N ARG A 202 -15.64 -8.99 19.17
CA ARG A 202 -16.51 -10.02 18.58
C ARG A 202 -17.60 -10.47 19.55
N ARG A 203 -17.26 -10.68 20.81
CA ARG A 203 -18.24 -11.03 21.84
C ARG A 203 -19.25 -9.91 22.08
N LEU A 204 -18.80 -8.66 22.13
CA LEU A 204 -19.68 -7.50 22.31
C LEU A 204 -20.64 -7.34 21.14
N ARG A 205 -20.15 -7.44 19.90
CA ARG A 205 -20.99 -7.40 18.70
C ARG A 205 -22.02 -8.53 18.63
N GLN A 206 -21.69 -9.72 19.17
CA GLN A 206 -22.64 -10.83 19.28
C GLN A 206 -23.75 -10.56 20.30
N MET A 207 -23.44 -9.85 21.37
CA MET A 207 -24.39 -9.56 22.45
C MET A 207 -25.33 -8.39 22.14
N SER A 208 -24.81 -7.38 21.44
CA SER A 208 -25.56 -6.17 21.08
C SER A 208 -24.92 -5.47 19.88
N VAL A 209 -25.74 -5.14 18.89
CA VAL A 209 -25.37 -4.14 17.89
C VAL A 209 -25.55 -2.79 18.57
N SER A 210 -24.44 -2.14 18.88
CA SER A 210 -24.43 -0.82 19.52
C SER A 210 -23.82 0.18 18.57
N THR A 211 -24.48 1.31 18.38
CA THR A 211 -23.97 2.47 17.65
C THR A 211 -23.65 3.59 18.63
N GLY A 212 -22.62 4.36 18.38
CA GLY A 212 -22.22 5.45 19.26
C GLY A 212 -20.78 5.89 19.04
N ASP A 213 -20.26 6.73 19.92
CA ASP A 213 -18.83 7.08 19.90
C ASP A 213 -17.99 5.84 20.18
N ALA A 214 -17.08 5.55 19.30
CA ALA A 214 -16.19 4.42 19.47
C ALA A 214 -15.26 4.63 20.68
N TYR A 215 -15.07 3.58 21.47
CA TYR A 215 -14.14 3.61 22.61
C TYR A 215 -13.26 2.37 22.72
N LEU A 216 -13.57 1.29 21.99
CA LEU A 216 -12.77 0.08 21.91
C LEU A 216 -12.24 -0.14 20.52
N LEU A 217 -10.97 -0.47 20.44
CA LEU A 217 -10.26 -0.75 19.20
C LEU A 217 -9.55 -2.10 19.29
N ALA A 218 -9.54 -2.84 18.20
CA ALA A 218 -8.71 -4.03 18.07
C ALA A 218 -8.14 -4.12 16.65
N ILE A 219 -7.03 -4.81 16.51
CA ILE A 219 -6.43 -5.10 15.22
C ILE A 219 -6.44 -6.61 15.04
N ARG A 220 -6.84 -7.04 13.86
CA ARG A 220 -6.69 -8.45 13.48
C ARG A 220 -6.20 -8.56 12.04
N GLN A 221 -5.70 -9.73 11.72
CA GLN A 221 -5.37 -10.06 10.34
C GLN A 221 -6.66 -10.29 9.57
N TYR A 222 -6.77 -9.65 8.42
CA TYR A 222 -7.89 -9.82 7.48
C TYR A 222 -7.48 -10.76 6.36
N GLU A 223 -8.36 -11.69 6.03
CA GLU A 223 -8.21 -12.63 4.93
C GLU A 223 -9.44 -12.52 4.02
N PRO A 224 -9.25 -12.15 2.74
CA PRO A 224 -10.35 -12.07 1.78
C PRO A 224 -11.02 -13.43 1.55
N LYS A 225 -12.30 -13.43 1.21
CA LYS A 225 -13.06 -14.65 0.90
C LYS A 225 -12.62 -15.30 -0.39
N SER A 226 -12.10 -14.55 -1.35
CA SER A 226 -11.67 -15.02 -2.67
C SER A 226 -10.38 -15.84 -2.66
N GLY A 227 -9.83 -16.09 -1.48
CA GLY A 227 -8.63 -16.91 -1.29
C GLY A 227 -7.51 -16.16 -0.57
N LEU A 228 -6.38 -16.85 -0.43
CA LEU A 228 -5.22 -16.28 0.24
C LEU A 228 -4.66 -15.08 -0.56
N SER A 229 -4.70 -13.91 0.03
CA SER A 229 -3.97 -12.77 -0.52
C SER A 229 -2.48 -13.00 -0.32
N PRO A 230 -1.64 -12.82 -1.36
CA PRO A 230 -0.20 -12.86 -1.20
C PRO A 230 0.32 -11.72 -0.30
N LYS A 231 -0.50 -10.70 -0.10
CA LYS A 231 -0.20 -9.54 0.74
C LYS A 231 -0.84 -9.70 2.11
N ARG A 232 -0.02 -9.50 3.15
CA ARG A 232 -0.52 -9.47 4.51
C ARG A 232 -1.39 -8.23 4.70
N ARG A 233 -2.65 -8.43 5.06
CA ARG A 233 -3.62 -7.36 5.32
C ARG A 233 -4.05 -7.38 6.78
N PHE A 234 -4.22 -6.20 7.34
CA PHE A 234 -4.77 -6.00 8.68
C PHE A 234 -6.01 -5.12 8.58
N GLU A 235 -6.91 -5.29 9.51
CA GLU A 235 -8.07 -4.43 9.71
C GLU A 235 -8.11 -3.89 11.13
N LEU A 236 -8.64 -2.68 11.24
CA LEU A 236 -9.01 -2.06 12.50
C LEU A 236 -10.48 -2.38 12.79
N LEU A 237 -10.73 -2.99 13.94
CA LEU A 237 -12.06 -3.16 14.47
C LEU A 237 -12.36 -2.02 15.43
N VAL A 238 -13.54 -1.43 15.27
CA VAL A 238 -14.02 -0.31 16.08
C VAL A 238 -15.33 -0.71 16.77
N TYR A 239 -15.51 -0.38 18.04
CA TYR A 239 -16.75 -0.64 18.77
C TYR A 239 -17.03 0.47 19.78
N PRO A 240 -18.30 0.93 19.93
CA PRO A 240 -19.46 0.70 19.06
C PRO A 240 -19.22 1.14 17.59
N ASP A 241 -20.17 0.75 16.72
CA ASP A 241 -20.12 1.22 15.34
C ASP A 241 -20.33 2.75 15.34
N PRO A 242 -19.48 3.54 14.65
CA PRO A 242 -19.53 5.00 14.70
C PRO A 242 -20.86 5.56 14.20
N VAL A 243 -21.37 6.61 14.85
CA VAL A 243 -22.55 7.36 14.39
C VAL A 243 -22.15 8.60 13.60
N ASP A 244 -20.92 9.09 13.77
CA ASP A 244 -20.38 10.27 13.11
C ASP A 244 -19.02 9.97 12.49
N ASP A 245 -18.64 10.80 11.52
CA ASP A 245 -17.31 10.75 10.94
C ASP A 245 -16.27 11.17 11.97
N ALA A 246 -15.22 10.38 12.09
CA ALA A 246 -14.11 10.69 12.97
C ALA A 246 -12.77 10.24 12.36
N ILE A 247 -11.68 10.78 12.87
CA ILE A 247 -10.34 10.31 12.55
C ILE A 247 -9.70 9.79 13.82
N ILE A 248 -9.30 8.53 13.79
CA ILE A 248 -8.58 7.86 14.87
C ILE A 248 -7.11 7.82 14.52
N GLU A 249 -6.27 8.28 15.44
CA GLU A 249 -4.81 8.29 15.29
C GLU A 249 -4.16 7.37 16.30
N PHE A 250 -3.19 6.58 15.85
CA PHE A 250 -2.39 5.74 16.73
C PHE A 250 -0.99 5.49 16.18
N PRO A 251 0.00 5.35 17.08
CA PRO A 251 1.35 5.02 16.67
C PRO A 251 1.48 3.54 16.32
N TYR A 252 2.18 3.25 15.23
CA TYR A 252 2.42 1.90 14.73
C TYR A 252 3.86 1.71 14.27
N THR A 253 4.25 0.46 14.06
CA THR A 253 5.54 0.11 13.48
C THR A 253 5.38 -0.21 12.01
N LEU A 254 6.10 0.56 11.16
CA LEU A 254 6.16 0.35 9.72
C LEU A 254 6.79 -1.02 9.42
N THR A 255 6.16 -1.81 8.58
CA THR A 255 6.76 -3.00 7.98
C THR A 255 7.28 -2.69 6.58
N PHE A 256 7.98 -3.64 6.00
CA PHE A 256 8.57 -3.54 4.69
C PHE A 256 7.98 -4.61 3.77
N ASN A 257 7.49 -4.17 2.62
CA ASN A 257 7.11 -5.05 1.54
C ASN A 257 8.32 -5.35 0.67
N LYS A 258 8.33 -6.50 0.00
CA LYS A 258 9.37 -6.81 -0.98
C LYS A 258 9.49 -5.67 -1.99
N LEU A 259 10.72 -5.27 -2.27
CA LEU A 259 11.02 -4.50 -3.48
C LEU A 259 11.00 -5.47 -4.67
N ASP A 260 10.44 -5.01 -5.77
CA ASP A 260 10.34 -5.82 -6.98
C ASP A 260 10.77 -5.02 -8.21
N ILE A 261 11.35 -5.69 -9.18
CA ILE A 261 11.76 -5.12 -10.46
C ILE A 261 11.89 -6.25 -11.46
N GLU A 262 11.42 -6.02 -12.66
CA GLU A 262 11.58 -6.96 -13.75
C GLU A 262 12.35 -6.31 -14.90
N SER A 263 13.08 -7.12 -15.67
CA SER A 263 13.78 -6.68 -16.87
C SER A 263 13.51 -7.63 -18.02
N GLY A 264 13.65 -7.14 -19.23
CA GLY A 264 13.46 -7.96 -20.42
C GLY A 264 13.88 -7.25 -21.69
N VAL A 265 13.71 -7.97 -22.78
CA VAL A 265 13.95 -7.46 -24.15
C VAL A 265 12.64 -7.50 -24.91
N ALA A 266 12.26 -6.41 -25.54
CA ALA A 266 11.07 -6.38 -26.35
C ALA A 266 11.18 -7.40 -27.51
N THR A 267 10.22 -8.31 -27.62
CA THR A 267 10.14 -9.28 -28.73
C THR A 267 9.24 -8.78 -29.86
N GLY A 268 8.40 -7.80 -29.59
CA GLY A 268 7.52 -7.14 -30.55
C GLY A 268 7.03 -5.79 -30.07
N VAL A 269 6.72 -4.92 -31.00
CA VAL A 269 6.13 -3.59 -30.72
C VAL A 269 5.08 -3.30 -31.79
N THR A 270 3.92 -2.84 -31.39
CA THR A 270 2.86 -2.40 -32.31
C THR A 270 2.65 -0.91 -32.15
N VAL A 271 3.27 -0.15 -33.04
CA VAL A 271 3.10 1.31 -33.13
C VAL A 271 1.65 1.63 -33.48
N GLY A 272 1.08 2.64 -32.83
CA GLY A 272 -0.33 3.04 -33.04
C GLY A 272 -1.37 2.20 -32.28
N SER A 273 -0.97 1.04 -31.74
CA SER A 273 -1.78 0.29 -30.76
C SER A 273 -1.20 0.38 -29.36
N TYR A 274 -0.10 1.09 -29.19
CA TYR A 274 0.58 1.33 -27.91
C TYR A 274 0.87 0.05 -27.13
N ILE A 275 1.40 -0.98 -27.85
CA ILE A 275 1.69 -2.29 -27.29
C ILE A 275 3.18 -2.61 -27.43
N LEU A 276 3.84 -2.97 -26.33
CA LEU A 276 5.15 -3.58 -26.28
C LEU A 276 5.00 -5.02 -25.80
N ALA A 277 5.53 -5.99 -26.52
CA ALA A 277 5.43 -7.40 -26.17
C ALA A 277 6.80 -7.97 -25.78
N ASP A 278 6.80 -8.84 -24.78
CA ASP A 278 7.89 -9.74 -24.41
C ASP A 278 7.32 -11.15 -24.19
N SER A 279 7.42 -11.97 -25.23
CA SER A 279 6.85 -13.33 -25.21
C SER A 279 7.55 -14.30 -24.26
N THR A 280 8.60 -13.86 -23.56
CA THR A 280 9.29 -14.67 -22.54
C THR A 280 8.67 -14.49 -21.15
N ARG A 281 7.69 -13.62 -21.02
CA ARG A 281 6.98 -13.33 -19.78
C ARG A 281 5.88 -14.36 -19.52
N ASP A 282 5.68 -14.69 -18.22
CA ASP A 282 4.73 -15.69 -17.74
C ASP A 282 3.93 -15.25 -16.49
N GLU A 283 4.01 -13.96 -16.13
CA GLU A 283 3.25 -13.39 -15.01
C GLU A 283 1.74 -13.38 -15.33
N ALA A 284 0.90 -13.31 -14.31
CA ALA A 284 -0.55 -13.28 -14.46
C ALA A 284 -1.05 -12.01 -15.19
N ASP A 285 -2.24 -12.06 -15.77
CA ASP A 285 -2.88 -10.90 -16.36
C ASP A 285 -2.91 -9.73 -15.36
N ASP A 286 -2.68 -8.53 -15.86
CA ASP A 286 -2.64 -7.28 -15.11
C ASP A 286 -1.62 -7.20 -13.96
N TYR A 287 -0.66 -8.14 -13.89
CA TYR A 287 0.39 -8.12 -12.85
C TYR A 287 1.15 -6.80 -12.80
N PHE A 288 1.43 -6.21 -13.95
CA PHE A 288 2.19 -4.96 -14.08
C PHE A 288 1.32 -3.70 -14.17
N ASN A 289 0.04 -3.80 -13.93
CA ASN A 289 -0.86 -2.65 -14.01
C ASN A 289 -0.42 -1.53 -13.05
N GLY A 290 -0.27 -0.31 -13.59
CA GLY A 290 0.21 0.85 -12.84
C GLY A 290 1.72 0.87 -12.56
N TRP A 291 2.52 -0.09 -13.09
CA TRP A 291 3.97 -0.06 -12.98
C TRP A 291 4.59 0.86 -14.03
N GLY A 292 5.75 1.41 -13.70
CA GLY A 292 6.54 2.23 -14.64
C GLY A 292 7.47 1.35 -15.47
N LEU A 293 7.31 1.36 -16.80
CA LEU A 293 8.23 0.70 -17.72
C LEU A 293 9.22 1.73 -18.29
N SER A 294 10.51 1.45 -18.21
CA SER A 294 11.59 2.33 -18.69
C SER A 294 12.52 1.60 -19.65
N ILE A 295 12.83 2.21 -20.77
CA ILE A 295 13.79 1.67 -21.76
C ILE A 295 15.21 2.04 -21.33
N ILE A 296 16.03 1.04 -21.04
CA ILE A 296 17.40 1.22 -20.54
C ILE A 296 18.48 1.10 -21.63
N SER A 297 18.20 0.40 -22.73
CA SER A 297 19.09 0.23 -23.88
C SER A 297 18.31 0.04 -25.17
N GLY A 298 18.96 0.25 -26.32
CA GLY A 298 18.32 0.14 -27.63
C GLY A 298 17.51 1.37 -28.03
N THR A 299 16.59 1.20 -28.96
CA THR A 299 15.73 2.27 -29.46
C THR A 299 14.77 2.75 -28.35
N GLY A 300 14.55 4.04 -28.21
CA GLY A 300 13.74 4.64 -27.17
C GLY A 300 14.44 4.76 -25.81
N LYS A 301 15.76 4.53 -25.71
CA LYS A 301 16.52 4.64 -24.47
C LYS A 301 16.28 5.94 -23.71
N THR A 302 16.21 5.84 -22.38
CA THR A 302 15.93 6.92 -21.41
C THR A 302 14.47 7.38 -21.33
N GLN A 303 13.57 6.76 -22.04
CA GLN A 303 12.15 7.05 -21.97
C GLN A 303 11.45 6.07 -21.02
N SER A 304 10.34 6.50 -20.47
CA SER A 304 9.51 5.70 -19.60
C SER A 304 8.03 5.92 -19.91
N ALA A 305 7.23 4.89 -19.66
CA ALA A 305 5.78 4.91 -19.82
C ALA A 305 5.11 4.17 -18.64
N LEU A 306 3.85 4.50 -18.37
CA LEU A 306 3.06 3.81 -17.35
C LEU A 306 2.29 2.67 -18.01
N VAL A 307 2.40 1.46 -17.46
CA VAL A 307 1.66 0.28 -17.93
C VAL A 307 0.20 0.41 -17.52
N ASP A 308 -0.69 0.34 -18.48
CA ASP A 308 -2.13 0.41 -18.29
C ASP A 308 -2.73 -0.98 -18.06
N SER A 309 -2.31 -1.96 -18.87
CA SER A 309 -2.67 -3.36 -18.67
C SER A 309 -1.56 -4.30 -19.17
N TYR A 310 -1.62 -5.54 -18.71
CA TYR A 310 -0.71 -6.60 -19.13
C TYR A 310 -1.50 -7.89 -19.46
N VAL A 311 -1.17 -8.52 -20.57
CA VAL A 311 -1.81 -9.77 -21.03
C VAL A 311 -0.79 -10.91 -20.99
N ALA A 312 -0.95 -11.84 -20.06
CA ALA A 312 -0.05 -12.97 -19.84
C ALA A 312 0.11 -13.87 -21.09
N ALA A 313 -1.00 -14.17 -21.79
CA ALA A 313 -0.98 -15.06 -22.93
C ALA A 313 -0.04 -14.62 -24.08
N THR A 314 0.25 -13.34 -24.18
CA THR A 314 1.10 -12.75 -25.24
C THR A 314 2.33 -12.01 -24.68
N GLY A 315 2.45 -11.90 -23.34
CA GLY A 315 3.47 -11.08 -22.70
C GLY A 315 3.37 -9.60 -23.05
N SER A 316 2.18 -9.10 -23.35
CA SER A 316 2.00 -7.76 -23.91
C SER A 316 1.66 -6.73 -22.85
N PHE A 317 2.46 -5.66 -22.81
CA PHE A 317 2.20 -4.43 -22.06
C PHE A 317 1.42 -3.47 -22.93
N THR A 318 0.31 -2.96 -22.45
CA THR A 318 -0.50 -1.92 -23.11
C THR A 318 -0.30 -0.60 -22.39
N PHE A 319 -0.26 0.48 -23.14
CA PHE A 319 -0.06 1.84 -22.66
C PHE A 319 -1.18 2.74 -23.19
N THR A 320 -1.51 3.81 -22.47
CA THR A 320 -2.36 4.86 -23.00
C THR A 320 -1.58 5.77 -23.96
N ASP A 321 -2.27 6.38 -24.93
CA ASP A 321 -1.68 7.32 -25.88
C ASP A 321 -0.88 8.43 -25.16
N SER A 322 -1.44 8.97 -24.07
CA SER A 322 -0.81 10.04 -23.29
C SER A 322 0.50 9.65 -22.58
N THR A 323 0.76 8.36 -22.43
CA THR A 323 1.94 7.82 -21.72
C THR A 323 2.90 7.09 -22.64
N TRP A 324 2.58 6.95 -23.93
CA TRP A 324 3.44 6.26 -24.90
C TRP A 324 4.78 6.95 -25.09
N PHE A 325 5.76 6.20 -25.55
CA PHE A 325 7.12 6.67 -25.76
C PHE A 325 7.19 7.71 -26.89
N ALA A 326 7.97 8.78 -26.72
CA ALA A 326 8.19 9.80 -27.74
C ALA A 326 8.99 9.25 -28.96
N THR A 327 9.84 8.24 -28.72
CA THR A 327 10.49 7.44 -29.76
C THR A 327 10.04 6.01 -29.59
N ASP A 328 9.40 5.46 -30.61
CA ASP A 328 8.86 4.10 -30.55
C ASP A 328 9.97 3.08 -30.25
N PRO A 329 9.81 2.24 -29.22
CA PRO A 329 10.72 1.11 -28.99
C PRO A 329 10.70 0.14 -30.19
N ASP A 330 11.69 -0.73 -30.25
CA ASP A 330 11.75 -1.84 -31.22
C ASP A 330 12.25 -3.12 -30.52
N THR A 331 12.49 -4.17 -31.30
CA THR A 331 12.99 -5.45 -30.78
C THR A 331 14.42 -5.40 -30.24
N THR A 332 15.13 -4.27 -30.37
CA THR A 332 16.43 -4.05 -29.72
C THR A 332 16.30 -3.40 -28.35
N SER A 333 15.10 -2.97 -28.00
CA SER A 333 14.86 -2.23 -26.77
C SER A 333 14.90 -3.18 -25.56
N VAL A 334 15.79 -2.85 -24.63
CA VAL A 334 15.85 -3.51 -23.32
C VAL A 334 15.13 -2.62 -22.31
N TYR A 335 14.23 -3.21 -21.57
CA TYR A 335 13.40 -2.48 -20.64
C TYR A 335 13.55 -3.00 -19.20
N ILE A 336 13.16 -2.16 -18.26
CA ILE A 336 12.85 -2.52 -16.89
C ILE A 336 11.42 -2.08 -16.58
N VAL A 337 10.75 -2.83 -15.73
CA VAL A 337 9.45 -2.47 -15.19
C VAL A 337 9.48 -2.58 -13.67
N GLU A 338 9.02 -1.54 -12.98
CA GLU A 338 9.05 -1.49 -11.53
C GLU A 338 7.78 -0.87 -10.95
N PRO A 339 7.33 -1.33 -9.77
CA PRO A 339 6.15 -0.79 -9.13
C PRO A 339 6.39 0.66 -8.66
N PRO A 340 5.33 1.47 -8.50
CA PRO A 340 5.45 2.81 -7.95
C PRO A 340 6.02 2.74 -6.51
N ASN A 341 6.81 3.76 -6.13
CA ASN A 341 7.43 3.86 -4.80
C ASN A 341 8.35 2.70 -4.41
N ASN A 342 9.05 2.13 -5.37
CA ASN A 342 9.98 1.00 -5.20
C ASN A 342 11.28 1.40 -4.46
N LEU A 343 11.12 1.93 -3.26
CA LEU A 343 12.19 2.45 -2.42
C LEU A 343 12.24 1.70 -1.08
N HIS A 344 13.43 1.51 -0.53
CA HIS A 344 13.53 0.98 0.82
C HIS A 344 12.96 1.99 1.85
N PRO A 345 12.28 1.52 2.91
CA PRO A 345 11.47 2.38 3.78
C PRO A 345 12.29 3.29 4.72
N ALA A 346 13.59 3.03 4.87
CA ALA A 346 14.42 3.76 5.83
C ALA A 346 14.80 5.18 5.36
N GLY A 347 14.72 5.45 4.03
CA GLY A 347 15.04 6.74 3.43
C GLY A 347 16.54 6.98 3.22
N GLN A 348 16.89 7.98 2.41
CA GLN A 348 18.25 8.28 1.92
C GLN A 348 19.36 8.28 2.98
N LYS A 349 19.01 8.67 4.19
CA LYS A 349 19.94 8.73 5.33
C LYS A 349 20.58 7.38 5.64
N PHE A 350 19.92 6.29 5.28
CA PHE A 350 20.34 4.91 5.56
C PHE A 350 20.80 4.14 4.34
N ASP A 351 20.83 4.78 3.15
CA ASP A 351 21.19 4.13 1.88
C ASP A 351 22.50 3.37 1.97
N GLN A 352 23.52 3.94 2.60
CA GLN A 352 24.83 3.30 2.75
C GLN A 352 24.74 2.03 3.60
N ALA A 353 24.03 2.08 4.72
CA ALA A 353 23.89 0.92 5.61
C ALA A 353 23.03 -0.17 4.97
N VAL A 354 21.98 0.20 4.25
CA VAL A 354 21.17 -0.76 3.46
C VAL A 354 21.99 -1.39 2.37
N LEU A 355 22.78 -0.61 1.62
CA LEU A 355 23.67 -1.14 0.59
C LEU A 355 24.69 -2.12 1.18
N SER A 356 25.36 -1.76 2.28
CA SER A 356 26.32 -2.64 2.96
C SER A 356 25.68 -3.93 3.46
N ALA A 357 24.45 -3.89 3.97
CA ALA A 357 23.70 -5.08 4.35
C ALA A 357 23.40 -5.98 3.14
N CYS A 358 23.03 -5.39 2.00
CA CYS A 358 22.80 -6.12 0.76
C CYS A 358 24.10 -6.72 0.21
N MET A 359 25.21 -5.98 0.24
CA MET A 359 26.52 -6.48 -0.18
C MET A 359 27.02 -7.64 0.71
N ALA A 360 26.80 -7.56 2.01
CA ALA A 360 27.09 -8.65 2.93
C ALA A 360 26.29 -9.93 2.62
N LYS A 361 25.02 -9.79 2.18
CA LYS A 361 24.22 -10.93 1.72
C LYS A 361 24.67 -11.44 0.36
N ALA A 362 25.08 -10.56 -0.54
CA ALA A 362 25.64 -10.93 -1.84
C ALA A 362 26.91 -11.77 -1.68
N GLU A 363 27.86 -11.33 -0.85
CA GLU A 363 29.08 -12.05 -0.51
C GLU A 363 28.77 -13.45 0.03
N GLN A 364 27.78 -13.57 0.93
CA GLN A 364 27.34 -14.87 1.45
C GLN A 364 26.76 -15.80 0.39
N LYS A 365 25.92 -15.25 -0.52
CA LYS A 365 25.17 -16.06 -1.50
C LYS A 365 26.05 -16.46 -2.69
N PHE A 366 26.83 -15.52 -3.25
CA PHE A 366 27.57 -15.75 -4.49
C PHE A 366 28.99 -16.26 -4.24
N GLU A 367 29.66 -15.82 -3.18
CA GLU A 367 31.05 -16.20 -2.91
C GLU A 367 31.18 -17.26 -1.82
N ASN A 368 30.10 -17.53 -1.09
CA ASN A 368 30.05 -18.45 0.05
C ASN A 368 31.10 -18.13 1.15
N ILE A 369 31.40 -16.85 1.31
CA ILE A 369 32.35 -16.29 2.26
C ILE A 369 31.64 -15.34 3.22
N GLN A 370 32.13 -15.22 4.43
CA GLN A 370 31.68 -14.21 5.40
C GLN A 370 32.90 -13.39 5.84
N ALA A 371 33.29 -12.44 5.02
CA ALA A 371 34.52 -11.69 5.25
C ALA A 371 34.29 -10.16 5.17
N GLY A 372 34.78 -9.49 4.14
CA GLY A 372 34.94 -8.04 4.10
C GLY A 372 33.67 -7.23 4.23
N HIS A 373 32.63 -7.58 3.48
CA HIS A 373 31.37 -6.82 3.48
C HIS A 373 30.55 -7.01 4.77
N VAL A 374 30.59 -8.22 5.35
CA VAL A 374 29.93 -8.47 6.64
C VAL A 374 30.59 -7.68 7.75
N GLU A 375 31.93 -7.63 7.78
CA GLU A 375 32.65 -6.84 8.79
C GLU A 375 32.42 -5.34 8.62
N GLU A 376 32.48 -4.83 7.39
CA GLU A 376 32.20 -3.41 7.11
C GLU A 376 30.79 -3.01 7.54
N TYR A 377 29.80 -3.84 7.23
CA TYR A 377 28.43 -3.62 7.65
C TYR A 377 28.30 -3.56 9.18
N LEU A 378 28.75 -4.60 9.88
CA LEU A 378 28.55 -4.73 11.34
C LEU A 378 29.39 -3.73 12.15
N GLN A 379 30.64 -3.46 11.74
CA GLN A 379 31.56 -2.63 12.52
C GLN A 379 31.47 -1.15 12.18
N LYS A 380 31.11 -0.79 10.96
CA LYS A 380 31.13 0.60 10.50
C LYS A 380 29.73 1.15 10.20
N ASP A 381 29.02 0.57 9.24
CA ASP A 381 27.83 1.19 8.68
C ASP A 381 26.59 1.05 9.58
N LEU A 382 26.40 -0.12 10.20
CA LEU A 382 25.31 -0.34 11.14
C LEU A 382 25.42 0.55 12.40
N PRO A 383 26.56 0.67 13.08
CA PRO A 383 26.69 1.62 14.19
C PRO A 383 26.51 3.10 13.80
N GLN A 384 26.88 3.48 12.57
CA GLN A 384 26.61 4.81 12.04
C GLN A 384 25.13 5.04 11.82
N ALA A 385 24.41 4.04 11.28
CA ALA A 385 22.96 4.07 11.10
C ALA A 385 22.23 4.21 12.45
N TRP A 386 22.65 3.47 13.49
CA TRP A 386 22.10 3.62 14.84
C TRP A 386 22.29 5.03 15.40
N LYS A 387 23.47 5.62 15.22
CA LYS A 387 23.75 7.00 15.63
C LYS A 387 22.90 8.01 14.85
N ALA A 388 22.72 7.73 13.56
CA ALA A 388 21.91 8.57 12.69
C ALA A 388 20.43 8.52 13.07
N ASP A 389 19.90 7.34 13.42
CA ASP A 389 18.52 7.16 13.89
C ASP A 389 18.28 7.86 15.24
N GLY A 390 19.19 7.70 16.20
CA GLY A 390 19.12 8.34 17.51
C GLY A 390 19.13 9.89 17.45
N ARG A 391 19.79 10.47 16.46
CA ARG A 391 19.79 11.94 16.24
C ARG A 391 18.46 12.49 15.72
N THR A 392 17.58 11.63 15.24
CA THR A 392 16.24 12.03 14.77
C THR A 392 15.31 12.33 15.94
N ASN A 393 15.62 11.86 17.15
CA ASN A 393 14.88 12.14 18.36
C ASN A 393 15.25 13.52 18.93
N LEU A 394 14.65 14.57 18.39
CA LEU A 394 14.78 15.94 18.91
C LEU A 394 14.35 16.06 20.39
N HIS A 395 13.51 15.15 20.89
CA HIS A 395 13.10 15.11 22.29
C HIS A 395 14.19 14.66 23.27
N ALA A 396 15.23 13.97 22.82
CA ALA A 396 16.35 13.57 23.69
C ALA A 396 17.33 14.71 23.98
N VAL A 397 17.31 15.78 23.17
CA VAL A 397 18.25 16.91 23.28
C VAL A 397 17.63 18.13 23.98
N ILE A 398 16.32 18.27 23.91
CA ILE A 398 15.61 19.31 24.63
C ILE A 398 15.32 18.76 26.03
N LYS A 399 16.15 19.09 27.01
CA LYS A 399 15.75 19.01 28.44
C LYS A 399 14.40 19.73 28.53
N ALA A 400 13.33 18.96 28.63
CA ALA A 400 12.00 19.52 28.75
C ALA A 400 12.04 20.51 29.91
N LYS A 401 11.87 21.79 29.59
CA LYS A 401 11.67 22.80 30.64
C LYS A 401 10.45 22.28 31.41
N PRO A 402 10.54 22.08 32.74
CA PRO A 402 9.42 21.55 33.49
C PRO A 402 8.21 22.42 33.18
N ILE A 403 7.15 21.84 32.67
CA ILE A 403 5.89 22.53 32.45
C ILE A 403 5.49 23.07 33.83
N PRO A 404 5.36 24.39 33.99
CA PRO A 404 4.95 24.93 35.28
C PRO A 404 3.59 24.28 35.61
N ARG A 405 3.55 23.56 36.73
CA ARG A 405 2.29 23.01 37.23
C ARG A 405 1.26 24.12 37.28
N PRO A 406 0.07 23.99 36.73
CA PRO A 406 -0.95 25.00 36.89
C PRO A 406 -1.11 25.23 38.39
N ARG A 407 -0.97 26.49 38.82
CA ARG A 407 -1.23 26.86 40.20
C ARG A 407 -2.64 26.41 40.52
N ASN A 408 -2.79 25.66 41.59
CA ASN A 408 -4.09 25.24 42.09
C ASN A 408 -5.03 26.44 42.13
N PHE A 409 -6.08 26.40 41.34
CA PHE A 409 -7.20 27.33 41.49
C PHE A 409 -7.90 26.92 42.78
N THR A 410 -7.65 27.69 43.82
CA THR A 410 -8.42 27.58 45.06
C THR A 410 -9.79 28.20 44.75
N PHE A 411 -10.80 27.34 44.64
CA PHE A 411 -12.18 27.78 44.62
C PHE A 411 -12.47 28.36 46.03
N LEU A 412 -12.46 29.64 46.18
CA LEU A 412 -13.09 30.31 47.31
C LEU A 412 -14.61 30.38 47.04
N GLY A 413 -15.30 29.32 47.35
CA GLY A 413 -16.74 29.34 47.49
C GLY A 413 -17.11 30.07 48.76
N LYS A 414 -17.58 31.32 48.64
CA LYS A 414 -18.38 31.94 49.72
C LYS A 414 -19.81 31.39 49.60
N VAL A 415 -20.17 30.61 50.60
CA VAL A 415 -21.57 30.32 50.92
C VAL A 415 -22.10 31.54 51.68
N GLN A 416 -23.17 32.13 51.22
CA GLN A 416 -24.20 32.84 52.01
C GLN A 416 -25.54 32.24 51.67
#